data_a2134d1dc729831a1d2a4382068cc0de
#
_entry.id   a2134d1dc729831a1d2a4382068cc0de
#
_cell.length_a   1.000
_cell.length_b   1.000
_cell.length_c   1.000
_cell.angle_alpha   90.00
_cell.angle_beta   90.00
_cell.angle_gamma   90.00
#
_symmetry.space_group_name_H-M   'P 1'
#
loop_
_entity.id
_entity.type
_entity.pdbx_description
1 polymer ?
#
loop_
_entity_poly.entity_id
_entity_poly.type
_entity_poly.pdbx_seq_one_letter_code
_entity_poly.pdbx_strand_id
1 'polypeptide(L)'
;MSKTKRRTYDDSYFNYGFTCMIKSGIKVPQCVLCMKVLANDSMKPHKLKQHLRTKHAEHMDKSKPFFEAKERELKRAKLDSTGSFHIQAQAITEASYALSYRIARDEKPHTIGETLVKPCLLECTQIILGDTAAQKIADLSLSESTVKSRIDDMTADIKRQVIEKIKSSPMFAIRLDESTDVASILQLMVFACYVHRETIEEEFLLCSPLTETTTAADVMNMVSDFFSKEHLDWGKLIGVCSHAWLSY
;
A
#
# COMPACT_ATOMS: atom_id res chain seq x y z
N MET A 1 -27.11 -20.32 -31.24
CA MET A 1 -26.07 -19.28 -31.26
C MET A 1 -24.69 -19.94 -31.42
N SER A 2 -24.00 -19.74 -32.52
CA SER A 2 -22.67 -20.33 -32.78
C SER A 2 -21.66 -19.75 -31.81
N LYS A 3 -21.00 -20.58 -30.99
CA LYS A 3 -19.90 -20.17 -30.11
C LYS A 3 -18.72 -19.73 -30.98
N THR A 4 -18.46 -18.45 -31.08
CA THR A 4 -17.30 -17.89 -31.79
C THR A 4 -16.03 -18.46 -31.17
N LYS A 5 -15.28 -19.28 -31.92
CA LYS A 5 -14.06 -19.95 -31.45
C LYS A 5 -13.00 -18.87 -31.11
N ARG A 6 -12.67 -18.70 -29.82
CA ARG A 6 -11.63 -17.77 -29.34
C ARG A 6 -10.26 -18.24 -29.79
N ARG A 7 -9.45 -17.31 -30.31
CA ARG A 7 -8.08 -17.60 -30.73
C ARG A 7 -7.10 -17.37 -29.60
N THR A 8 -6.07 -18.19 -29.56
CA THR A 8 -4.96 -18.04 -28.62
C THR A 8 -3.84 -17.23 -29.28
N TYR A 9 -3.14 -16.44 -28.52
CA TYR A 9 -1.96 -15.72 -28.98
C TYR A 9 -0.82 -16.71 -29.25
N ASP A 10 -0.07 -16.47 -30.31
CA ASP A 10 1.10 -17.23 -30.71
C ASP A 10 2.32 -16.29 -30.74
N ASP A 11 3.44 -16.70 -30.17
CA ASP A 11 4.65 -15.87 -30.04
C ASP A 11 5.25 -15.48 -31.41
N SER A 12 4.95 -16.24 -32.49
CA SER A 12 5.33 -15.89 -33.85
C SER A 12 4.69 -14.57 -34.35
N TYR A 13 3.59 -14.12 -33.73
CA TYR A 13 2.94 -12.84 -34.06
C TYR A 13 3.81 -11.64 -33.72
N PHE A 14 4.78 -11.82 -32.87
CA PHE A 14 5.79 -10.81 -32.55
C PHE A 14 6.64 -10.44 -33.80
N ASN A 15 6.85 -11.38 -34.70
CA ASN A 15 7.56 -11.12 -35.96
C ASN A 15 6.81 -10.12 -36.89
N TYR A 16 5.54 -9.85 -36.60
CA TYR A 16 4.71 -8.88 -37.31
C TYR A 16 4.45 -7.61 -36.48
N GLY A 17 5.16 -7.44 -35.36
CA GLY A 17 5.02 -6.30 -34.45
C GLY A 17 3.74 -6.32 -33.60
N PHE A 18 3.25 -7.50 -33.24
CA PHE A 18 2.07 -7.64 -32.37
C PHE A 18 2.39 -8.34 -31.07
N THR A 19 2.07 -7.69 -29.97
CA THR A 19 2.06 -8.25 -28.62
C THR A 19 0.64 -8.63 -28.21
N CYS A 20 0.51 -9.30 -27.06
CA CYS A 20 -0.77 -9.72 -26.49
C CYS A 20 -1.19 -8.80 -25.34
N MET A 21 -2.44 -8.37 -25.32
CA MET A 21 -3.06 -7.76 -24.15
C MET A 21 -4.39 -8.44 -23.79
N ILE A 22 -4.85 -8.26 -22.58
CA ILE A 22 -6.16 -8.76 -22.11
C ILE A 22 -7.14 -7.59 -22.09
N LYS A 23 -8.25 -7.74 -22.82
CA LYS A 23 -9.36 -6.79 -22.82
C LYS A 23 -10.65 -7.54 -22.47
N SER A 24 -11.31 -7.16 -21.39
CA SER A 24 -12.53 -7.84 -20.90
C SER A 24 -12.37 -9.36 -20.78
N GLY A 25 -11.23 -9.83 -20.24
CA GLY A 25 -10.94 -11.26 -20.06
C GLY A 25 -10.59 -12.03 -21.35
N ILE A 26 -10.44 -11.33 -22.50
CA ILE A 26 -10.11 -11.94 -23.78
C ILE A 26 -8.74 -11.46 -24.23
N LYS A 27 -7.87 -12.40 -24.66
CA LYS A 27 -6.59 -12.09 -25.29
C LYS A 27 -6.83 -11.45 -26.65
N VAL A 28 -6.22 -10.29 -26.89
CA VAL A 28 -6.32 -9.54 -28.17
C VAL A 28 -4.94 -9.06 -28.62
N PRO A 29 -4.67 -8.96 -29.94
CA PRO A 29 -3.38 -8.51 -30.42
C PRO A 29 -3.31 -6.97 -30.42
N GLN A 30 -2.19 -6.43 -29.94
CA GLN A 30 -1.87 -5.01 -29.94
C GLN A 30 -0.62 -4.76 -30.79
N CYS A 31 -0.70 -3.81 -31.72
CA CYS A 31 0.45 -3.38 -32.50
C CYS A 31 1.43 -2.58 -31.61
N VAL A 32 2.71 -2.96 -31.60
CA VAL A 32 3.75 -2.29 -30.78
C VAL A 32 4.19 -0.94 -31.36
N LEU A 33 3.83 -0.64 -32.63
CA LEU A 33 4.22 0.59 -33.32
C LEU A 33 3.16 1.70 -33.15
N CYS A 34 1.88 1.38 -33.35
CA CYS A 34 0.79 2.37 -33.30
C CYS A 34 -0.18 2.16 -32.14
N MET A 35 0.09 1.23 -31.26
CA MET A 35 -0.74 0.87 -30.08
C MET A 35 -2.14 0.38 -30.44
N LYS A 36 -2.49 0.25 -31.70
CA LYS A 36 -3.83 -0.18 -32.12
C LYS A 36 -4.12 -1.60 -31.67
N VAL A 37 -5.24 -1.77 -30.99
CA VAL A 37 -5.75 -3.06 -30.55
C VAL A 37 -6.69 -3.60 -31.60
N LEU A 38 -6.46 -4.82 -32.06
CA LEU A 38 -7.33 -5.51 -33.01
C LEU A 38 -8.20 -6.53 -32.28
N ALA A 39 -9.31 -6.96 -32.92
CA ALA A 39 -10.18 -7.97 -32.35
C ALA A 39 -9.49 -9.35 -32.30
N ASN A 40 -9.93 -10.23 -31.38
CA ASN A 40 -9.37 -11.57 -31.22
C ASN A 40 -9.36 -12.40 -32.51
N ASP A 41 -10.37 -12.24 -33.40
CA ASP A 41 -10.45 -12.93 -34.68
C ASP A 41 -9.35 -12.48 -35.67
N SER A 42 -8.69 -11.35 -35.40
CA SER A 42 -7.57 -10.82 -36.17
C SER A 42 -6.22 -11.47 -35.84
N MET A 43 -6.16 -12.36 -34.84
CA MET A 43 -5.00 -13.20 -34.54
C MET A 43 -4.79 -14.25 -35.63
N LYS A 44 -4.37 -13.78 -36.80
CA LYS A 44 -4.02 -14.56 -38.01
C LYS A 44 -2.81 -13.93 -38.65
N PRO A 45 -1.77 -14.69 -39.05
CA PRO A 45 -0.55 -14.15 -39.63
C PRO A 45 -0.82 -13.19 -40.80
N HIS A 46 -1.75 -13.54 -41.71
CA HIS A 46 -2.04 -12.71 -42.88
C HIS A 46 -2.69 -11.36 -42.49
N LYS A 47 -3.60 -11.32 -41.47
CA LYS A 47 -4.22 -10.07 -41.02
C LYS A 47 -3.22 -9.17 -40.29
N LEU A 48 -2.32 -9.74 -39.51
CA LEU A 48 -1.26 -9.00 -38.82
C LEU A 48 -0.23 -8.45 -39.78
N LYS A 49 0.21 -9.28 -40.77
CA LYS A 49 1.06 -8.83 -41.89
C LYS A 49 0.40 -7.73 -42.69
N GLN A 50 -0.90 -7.86 -42.99
CA GLN A 50 -1.64 -6.83 -43.74
C GLN A 50 -1.64 -5.49 -42.99
N HIS A 51 -1.87 -5.49 -41.65
CA HIS A 51 -1.79 -4.29 -40.84
C HIS A 51 -0.38 -3.68 -40.91
N LEU A 52 0.69 -4.47 -40.75
CA LEU A 52 2.06 -4.00 -40.82
C LEU A 52 2.33 -3.36 -42.19
N ARG A 53 1.97 -4.04 -43.29
CA ARG A 53 2.16 -3.55 -44.67
C ARG A 53 1.39 -2.24 -44.94
N THR A 54 0.18 -2.10 -44.42
CA THR A 54 -0.69 -0.94 -44.77
C THR A 54 -0.48 0.25 -43.85
N LYS A 55 0.01 0.06 -42.64
CA LYS A 55 0.15 1.12 -41.64
C LYS A 55 1.61 1.43 -41.28
N HIS A 56 2.54 0.51 -41.55
CA HIS A 56 3.94 0.58 -41.13
C HIS A 56 4.83 -0.06 -42.19
N ALA A 57 4.62 0.32 -43.45
CA ALA A 57 5.34 -0.27 -44.61
C ALA A 57 6.87 -0.18 -44.45
N GLU A 58 7.37 0.90 -43.85
CA GLU A 58 8.78 1.16 -43.57
C GLU A 58 9.42 0.19 -42.55
N HIS A 59 8.60 -0.59 -41.86
CA HIS A 59 9.04 -1.54 -40.81
C HIS A 59 8.86 -3.02 -41.23
N MET A 60 8.48 -3.28 -42.49
CA MET A 60 8.21 -4.65 -42.94
C MET A 60 9.42 -5.58 -42.86
N ASP A 61 10.62 -5.06 -43.09
CA ASP A 61 11.86 -5.82 -43.12
C ASP A 61 12.59 -5.82 -41.78
N LYS A 62 11.96 -5.28 -40.70
CA LYS A 62 12.57 -5.25 -39.37
C LYS A 62 12.49 -6.60 -38.71
N SER A 63 13.56 -6.94 -38.02
CA SER A 63 13.69 -8.19 -37.27
C SER A 63 12.95 -8.16 -35.91
N LYS A 64 12.73 -9.33 -35.33
CA LYS A 64 12.09 -9.49 -34.00
C LYS A 64 12.67 -8.59 -32.92
N PRO A 65 14.02 -8.43 -32.75
CA PRO A 65 14.61 -7.52 -31.76
C PRO A 65 14.17 -6.07 -31.90
N PHE A 66 13.88 -5.58 -33.10
CA PHE A 66 13.33 -4.23 -33.31
C PHE A 66 11.94 -4.10 -32.64
N PHE A 67 11.05 -5.06 -32.89
CA PHE A 67 9.71 -5.04 -32.31
C PHE A 67 9.73 -5.26 -30.78
N GLU A 68 10.70 -6.02 -30.26
CA GLU A 68 10.93 -6.19 -28.83
C GLU A 68 11.37 -4.87 -28.17
N ALA A 69 12.21 -4.08 -28.85
CA ALA A 69 12.58 -2.75 -28.36
C ALA A 69 11.36 -1.82 -28.32
N LYS A 70 10.52 -1.84 -29.38
CA LYS A 70 9.27 -1.07 -29.43
C LYS A 70 8.24 -1.52 -28.38
N GLU A 71 8.15 -2.80 -28.09
CA GLU A 71 7.31 -3.28 -26.98
C GLU A 71 7.79 -2.78 -25.63
N ARG A 72 9.11 -2.76 -25.38
CA ARG A 72 9.68 -2.19 -24.16
C ARG A 72 9.36 -0.71 -24.01
N GLU A 73 9.44 0.06 -25.10
CA GLU A 73 9.01 1.47 -25.13
C GLU A 73 7.52 1.60 -24.81
N LEU A 74 6.67 0.76 -25.44
CA LEU A 74 5.23 0.72 -25.19
C LEU A 74 4.90 0.39 -23.72
N LYS A 75 5.59 -0.58 -23.13
CA LYS A 75 5.41 -0.94 -21.71
C LYS A 75 5.83 0.19 -20.76
N ARG A 76 6.89 0.94 -21.12
CA ARG A 76 7.30 2.13 -20.35
C ARG A 76 6.28 3.27 -20.46
N ALA A 77 5.66 3.43 -21.62
CA ALA A 77 4.67 4.49 -21.87
C ALA A 77 3.27 4.20 -21.31
N LYS A 78 2.99 2.97 -20.83
CA LYS A 78 1.72 2.64 -20.21
C LYS A 78 1.56 3.35 -18.87
N LEU A 79 0.47 4.08 -18.71
CA LEU A 79 0.08 4.77 -17.46
C LEU A 79 -0.90 3.95 -16.61
N ASP A 80 -1.28 2.74 -17.06
CA ASP A 80 -2.12 1.83 -16.27
C ASP A 80 -1.31 1.06 -15.20
N SER A 81 -1.99 0.30 -14.36
CA SER A 81 -1.38 -0.49 -13.28
C SER A 81 -0.34 -1.51 -13.74
N THR A 82 -0.24 -1.79 -15.06
CA THR A 82 0.74 -2.72 -15.66
C THR A 82 1.95 -2.01 -16.25
N GLY A 83 1.95 -0.67 -16.26
CA GLY A 83 3.05 0.15 -16.77
C GLY A 83 4.26 0.12 -15.81
N SER A 84 5.47 0.17 -16.40
CA SER A 84 6.71 0.15 -15.60
C SER A 84 6.80 1.33 -14.62
N PHE A 85 6.26 2.49 -14.98
CA PHE A 85 6.19 3.66 -14.10
C PHE A 85 5.31 3.41 -12.88
N HIS A 86 4.12 2.82 -13.09
CA HIS A 86 3.20 2.51 -12.00
C HIS A 86 3.79 1.46 -11.04
N ILE A 87 4.41 0.40 -11.60
CA ILE A 87 5.08 -0.64 -10.81
C ILE A 87 6.23 -0.05 -9.99
N GLN A 88 7.03 0.83 -10.59
CA GLN A 88 8.11 1.51 -9.87
C GLN A 88 7.57 2.43 -8.77
N ALA A 89 6.55 3.24 -9.05
CA ALA A 89 5.92 4.12 -8.06
C ALA A 89 5.32 3.33 -6.89
N GLN A 90 4.68 2.19 -7.17
CA GLN A 90 4.16 1.30 -6.14
C GLN A 90 5.28 0.72 -5.26
N ALA A 91 6.36 0.22 -5.86
CA ALA A 91 7.51 -0.32 -5.12
C ALA A 91 8.19 0.75 -4.24
N ILE A 92 8.32 1.99 -4.73
CA ILE A 92 8.85 3.11 -3.97
C ILE A 92 7.94 3.44 -2.78
N THR A 93 6.63 3.46 -3.01
CA THR A 93 5.65 3.69 -1.93
C THR A 93 5.72 2.59 -0.88
N GLU A 94 5.73 1.33 -1.29
CA GLU A 94 5.86 0.17 -0.39
C GLU A 94 7.16 0.24 0.43
N ALA A 95 8.29 0.57 -0.20
CA ALA A 95 9.56 0.76 0.49
C ALA A 95 9.51 1.90 1.50
N SER A 96 8.83 3.02 1.17
CA SER A 96 8.62 4.14 2.10
C SER A 96 7.84 3.70 3.34
N TYR A 97 6.75 2.93 3.18
CA TYR A 97 6.00 2.37 4.32
C TYR A 97 6.84 1.40 5.15
N ALA A 98 7.57 0.49 4.50
CA ALA A 98 8.40 -0.50 5.20
C ALA A 98 9.48 0.16 6.07
N LEU A 99 10.13 1.21 5.55
CA LEU A 99 11.14 1.96 6.30
C LEU A 99 10.52 2.79 7.43
N SER A 100 9.38 3.44 7.18
CA SER A 100 8.66 4.18 8.22
C SER A 100 8.20 3.27 9.35
N TYR A 101 7.73 2.06 9.03
CA TYR A 101 7.41 1.03 10.03
C TYR A 101 8.64 0.66 10.89
N ARG A 102 9.81 0.47 10.25
CA ARG A 102 11.06 0.17 10.98
C ARG A 102 11.46 1.30 11.90
N ILE A 103 11.38 2.55 11.43
CA ILE A 103 11.68 3.75 12.22
C ILE A 103 10.76 3.82 13.46
N ALA A 104 9.45 3.59 13.28
CA ALA A 104 8.49 3.60 14.37
C ALA A 104 8.74 2.46 15.37
N ARG A 105 8.95 1.23 14.86
CA ARG A 105 9.17 0.05 15.71
C ARG A 105 10.44 0.16 16.56
N ASP A 106 11.49 0.78 16.01
CA ASP A 106 12.76 0.96 16.69
C ASP A 106 12.80 2.28 17.51
N GLU A 107 11.64 2.96 17.66
CA GLU A 107 11.44 4.17 18.48
C GLU A 107 12.41 5.30 18.08
N LYS A 108 12.67 5.45 16.79
CA LYS A 108 13.58 6.50 16.29
C LYS A 108 12.81 7.74 15.84
N PRO A 109 13.43 8.94 15.97
CA PRO A 109 12.83 10.17 15.46
C PRO A 109 12.54 10.07 13.95
N HIS A 110 11.44 10.64 13.50
CA HIS A 110 11.03 10.62 12.08
C HIS A 110 12.09 11.23 11.14
N THR A 111 12.86 12.22 11.63
CA THR A 111 13.95 12.88 10.91
C THR A 111 15.07 11.92 10.46
N ILE A 112 15.24 10.77 11.14
CA ILE A 112 16.28 9.79 10.79
C ILE A 112 16.09 9.23 9.37
N GLY A 113 14.85 9.23 8.87
CA GLY A 113 14.52 8.82 7.50
C GLY A 113 15.30 9.63 6.46
N GLU A 114 15.34 10.95 6.66
CA GLU A 114 15.97 11.91 5.77
C GLU A 114 17.47 12.08 6.08
N THR A 115 17.84 12.14 7.36
CA THR A 115 19.20 12.49 7.76
C THR A 115 20.19 11.32 7.71
N LEU A 116 19.72 10.08 7.82
CA LEU A 116 20.58 8.90 7.83
C LEU A 116 20.13 7.82 6.84
N VAL A 117 18.87 7.37 6.90
CA VAL A 117 18.44 6.19 6.15
C VAL A 117 18.55 6.41 4.64
N LYS A 118 17.99 7.52 4.13
CA LYS A 118 18.00 7.81 2.69
C LYS A 118 19.41 8.04 2.15
N PRO A 119 20.29 8.85 2.78
CA PRO A 119 21.69 8.98 2.37
C PRO A 119 22.43 7.65 2.32
N CYS A 120 22.34 6.82 3.36
CA CYS A 120 22.99 5.51 3.38
C CYS A 120 22.49 4.61 2.23
N LEU A 121 21.18 4.57 1.95
CA LEU A 121 20.62 3.78 0.86
C LEU A 121 21.13 4.24 -0.50
N LEU A 122 21.21 5.55 -0.73
CA LEU A 122 21.72 6.13 -1.98
C LEU A 122 23.20 5.77 -2.19
N GLU A 123 24.02 6.01 -1.17
CA GLU A 123 25.46 5.75 -1.24
C GLU A 123 25.77 4.26 -1.44
N CYS A 124 25.17 3.38 -0.63
CA CYS A 124 25.33 1.94 -0.78
C CYS A 124 24.86 1.45 -2.15
N THR A 125 23.72 1.95 -2.64
CA THR A 125 23.17 1.53 -3.94
C THR A 125 24.08 2.01 -5.08
N GLN A 126 24.61 3.21 -5.00
CA GLN A 126 25.53 3.76 -5.99
C GLN A 126 26.83 2.94 -6.07
N ILE A 127 27.42 2.59 -4.91
CA ILE A 127 28.65 1.81 -4.85
C ILE A 127 28.47 0.38 -5.37
N ILE A 128 27.37 -0.28 -4.99
CA ILE A 128 27.16 -1.71 -5.27
C ILE A 128 26.51 -1.93 -6.65
N LEU A 129 25.52 -1.10 -7.02
CA LEU A 129 24.64 -1.32 -8.18
C LEU A 129 24.77 -0.23 -9.27
N GLY A 130 25.53 0.84 -8.99
CA GLY A 130 25.78 1.94 -9.92
C GLY A 130 24.66 2.98 -9.99
N ASP A 131 24.91 4.06 -10.77
CA ASP A 131 24.09 5.28 -10.82
C ASP A 131 22.64 5.03 -11.23
N THR A 132 22.40 4.12 -12.18
CA THR A 132 21.04 3.82 -12.66
C THR A 132 20.13 3.26 -11.55
N ALA A 133 20.70 2.47 -10.63
CA ALA A 133 19.96 1.95 -9.50
C ALA A 133 19.77 3.01 -8.42
N ALA A 134 20.82 3.81 -8.15
CA ALA A 134 20.76 4.91 -7.20
C ALA A 134 19.69 5.95 -7.60
N GLN A 135 19.54 6.24 -8.89
CA GLN A 135 18.50 7.14 -9.39
C GLN A 135 17.08 6.68 -9.04
N LYS A 136 16.82 5.37 -8.99
CA LYS A 136 15.53 4.83 -8.57
C LYS A 136 15.28 5.01 -7.07
N ILE A 137 16.34 4.92 -6.26
CA ILE A 137 16.28 5.17 -4.81
C ILE A 137 16.11 6.67 -4.52
N ALA A 138 16.61 7.55 -5.38
CA ALA A 138 16.47 9.01 -5.21
C ALA A 138 15.00 9.45 -5.12
N ASP A 139 14.10 8.75 -5.81
CA ASP A 139 12.65 9.00 -5.79
C ASP A 139 11.99 8.55 -4.47
N LEU A 140 12.71 7.81 -3.60
CA LEU A 140 12.18 7.34 -2.32
C LEU A 140 11.93 8.51 -1.37
N SER A 141 10.68 8.69 -0.97
CA SER A 141 10.29 9.77 -0.06
C SER A 141 10.40 9.30 1.39
N LEU A 142 11.32 9.90 2.14
CA LEU A 142 11.58 9.65 3.56
C LEU A 142 11.79 10.96 4.34
N SER A 143 11.19 12.09 3.89
CA SER A 143 11.17 13.31 4.69
C SER A 143 10.46 13.07 6.02
N GLU A 144 10.75 13.87 7.03
CA GLU A 144 10.11 13.80 8.34
C GLU A 144 8.58 13.74 8.23
N SER A 145 7.99 14.64 7.44
CA SER A 145 6.55 14.68 7.21
C SER A 145 6.01 13.43 6.52
N THR A 146 6.77 12.86 5.57
CA THR A 146 6.36 11.61 4.90
C THR A 146 6.42 10.44 5.86
N VAL A 147 7.50 10.29 6.64
CA VAL A 147 7.62 9.22 7.64
C VAL A 147 6.49 9.31 8.64
N LYS A 148 6.21 10.52 9.17
CA LYS A 148 5.08 10.76 10.08
C LYS A 148 3.76 10.34 9.43
N SER A 149 3.45 10.83 8.23
CA SER A 149 2.20 10.48 7.53
C SER A 149 2.04 8.98 7.31
N ARG A 150 3.12 8.26 6.96
CA ARG A 150 3.07 6.79 6.80
C ARG A 150 2.78 6.07 8.11
N ILE A 151 3.36 6.56 9.21
CA ILE A 151 3.10 6.01 10.55
C ILE A 151 1.64 6.28 10.95
N ASP A 152 1.15 7.51 10.73
CA ASP A 152 -0.23 7.89 11.01
C ASP A 152 -1.23 7.02 10.21
N ASP A 153 -0.97 6.78 8.91
CA ASP A 153 -1.78 5.90 8.06
C ASP A 153 -1.83 4.45 8.60
N MET A 154 -0.67 3.87 8.96
CA MET A 154 -0.59 2.53 9.53
C MET A 154 -1.31 2.44 10.87
N THR A 155 -1.15 3.46 11.73
CA THR A 155 -1.82 3.52 13.04
C THR A 155 -3.34 3.59 12.87
N ALA A 156 -3.83 4.40 11.92
CA ALA A 156 -5.25 4.50 11.64
C ALA A 156 -5.83 3.17 11.13
N ASP A 157 -5.08 2.44 10.28
CA ASP A 157 -5.51 1.12 9.79
C ASP A 157 -5.54 0.07 10.89
N ILE A 158 -4.51 -0.01 11.74
CA ILE A 158 -4.45 -0.92 12.89
C ILE A 158 -5.62 -0.63 13.84
N LYS A 159 -5.81 0.65 14.19
CA LYS A 159 -6.92 1.07 15.06
C LYS A 159 -8.28 0.63 14.51
N ARG A 160 -8.53 0.84 13.22
CA ARG A 160 -9.75 0.41 12.55
C ARG A 160 -9.96 -1.10 12.69
N GLN A 161 -8.91 -1.90 12.44
CA GLN A 161 -8.97 -3.36 12.57
C GLN A 161 -9.28 -3.80 14.01
N VAL A 162 -8.64 -3.18 15.02
CA VAL A 162 -8.90 -3.48 16.43
C VAL A 162 -10.35 -3.14 16.79
N ILE A 163 -10.84 -1.98 16.39
CA ILE A 163 -12.25 -1.58 16.64
C ILE A 163 -13.23 -2.58 16.01
N GLU A 164 -12.98 -3.04 14.79
CA GLU A 164 -13.84 -4.05 14.13
C GLU A 164 -13.81 -5.39 14.87
N LYS A 165 -12.64 -5.82 15.36
CA LYS A 165 -12.53 -7.03 16.18
C LYS A 165 -13.32 -6.90 17.49
N ILE A 166 -13.21 -5.77 18.19
CA ILE A 166 -13.97 -5.50 19.43
C ILE A 166 -15.48 -5.52 19.14
N LYS A 167 -15.94 -4.87 18.06
CA LYS A 167 -17.35 -4.88 17.66
C LYS A 167 -17.89 -6.28 17.36
N SER A 168 -17.07 -7.13 16.77
CA SER A 168 -17.44 -8.52 16.42
C SER A 168 -17.37 -9.46 17.63
N SER A 169 -16.66 -9.09 18.68
CA SER A 169 -16.59 -9.86 19.93
C SER A 169 -17.93 -9.93 20.64
N PRO A 170 -18.29 -11.06 21.28
CA PRO A 170 -19.49 -11.16 22.08
C PRO A 170 -19.41 -10.28 23.35
N MET A 171 -18.23 -10.07 23.89
CA MET A 171 -17.95 -9.28 25.07
C MET A 171 -16.53 -8.74 25.02
N PHE A 172 -16.27 -7.65 25.75
CA PHE A 172 -14.93 -7.11 25.93
C PHE A 172 -14.79 -6.43 27.31
N ALA A 173 -13.55 -6.24 27.74
CA ALA A 173 -13.20 -5.46 28.92
C ALA A 173 -12.19 -4.38 28.54
N ILE A 174 -12.09 -3.32 29.32
CA ILE A 174 -11.06 -2.31 29.16
C ILE A 174 -10.15 -2.24 30.37
N ARG A 175 -8.87 -1.97 30.11
CA ARG A 175 -7.89 -1.61 31.12
C ARG A 175 -7.48 -0.17 30.93
N LEU A 176 -7.55 0.59 32.02
CA LEU A 176 -7.13 1.99 32.08
C LEU A 176 -5.79 2.05 32.78
N ASP A 177 -4.85 2.76 32.21
CA ASP A 177 -3.52 2.99 32.78
C ASP A 177 -3.14 4.46 32.60
N GLU A 178 -2.38 5.02 33.51
CA GLU A 178 -1.90 6.39 33.46
C GLU A 178 -0.38 6.39 33.33
N SER A 179 0.12 7.22 32.42
CA SER A 179 1.55 7.43 32.22
C SER A 179 1.85 8.91 32.06
N THR A 180 3.08 9.30 32.36
CA THR A 180 3.53 10.68 32.14
C THR A 180 4.48 10.70 30.94
N ASP A 181 4.20 11.57 29.98
CA ASP A 181 5.07 11.73 28.82
C ASP A 181 6.34 12.54 29.15
N VAL A 182 7.25 12.67 28.17
CA VAL A 182 8.51 13.41 28.32
C VAL A 182 8.32 14.92 28.57
N ALA A 183 7.14 15.45 28.27
CA ALA A 183 6.76 16.84 28.54
C ALA A 183 6.07 17.00 29.93
N SER A 184 6.07 15.94 30.75
CA SER A 184 5.39 15.88 32.04
C SER A 184 3.86 16.06 31.95
N ILE A 185 3.28 15.71 30.80
CA ILE A 185 1.83 15.70 30.61
C ILE A 185 1.31 14.29 30.90
N LEU A 186 0.32 14.19 31.79
CA LEU A 186 -0.31 12.95 32.12
C LEU A 186 -1.13 12.41 30.95
N GLN A 187 -0.96 11.15 30.62
CA GLN A 187 -1.59 10.46 29.50
C GLN A 187 -2.48 9.33 30.01
N LEU A 188 -3.74 9.30 29.60
CA LEU A 188 -4.59 8.13 29.76
C LEU A 188 -4.33 7.13 28.64
N MET A 189 -3.92 5.93 29.01
CA MET A 189 -3.80 4.79 28.10
C MET A 189 -4.96 3.83 28.33
N VAL A 190 -5.63 3.43 27.26
CA VAL A 190 -6.72 2.45 27.32
C VAL A 190 -6.35 1.25 26.45
N PHE A 191 -6.44 0.07 27.06
CA PHE A 191 -6.29 -1.21 26.39
C PHE A 191 -7.65 -1.92 26.38
N ALA A 192 -7.93 -2.70 25.34
CA ALA A 192 -9.12 -3.53 25.27
C ALA A 192 -8.74 -5.00 25.24
N CYS A 193 -9.41 -5.80 26.09
CA CYS A 193 -9.35 -7.26 26.07
C CYS A 193 -10.64 -7.79 25.46
N TYR A 194 -10.57 -8.56 24.38
CA TYR A 194 -11.73 -9.08 23.66
C TYR A 194 -11.48 -10.49 23.14
N VAL A 195 -12.57 -11.19 22.78
CA VAL A 195 -12.50 -12.54 22.24
C VAL A 195 -12.43 -12.47 20.70
N HIS A 196 -11.38 -13.04 20.14
CA HIS A 196 -11.24 -13.20 18.68
C HIS A 196 -10.78 -14.62 18.36
N ARG A 197 -11.51 -15.34 17.48
CA ARG A 197 -11.21 -16.72 17.07
C ARG A 197 -10.89 -17.66 18.25
N GLU A 198 -11.74 -17.63 19.30
CA GLU A 198 -11.60 -18.44 20.50
C GLU A 198 -10.39 -18.12 21.41
N THR A 199 -9.67 -17.04 21.12
CA THR A 199 -8.57 -16.54 21.94
C THR A 199 -8.93 -15.19 22.54
N ILE A 200 -8.36 -14.90 23.73
CA ILE A 200 -8.44 -13.56 24.31
C ILE A 200 -7.26 -12.77 23.77
N GLU A 201 -7.56 -11.67 23.10
CA GLU A 201 -6.56 -10.71 22.63
C GLU A 201 -6.63 -9.45 23.49
N GLU A 202 -5.47 -8.88 23.81
CA GLU A 202 -5.35 -7.56 24.45
C GLU A 202 -4.61 -6.63 23.49
N GLU A 203 -5.23 -5.50 23.19
CA GLU A 203 -4.70 -4.53 22.24
C GLU A 203 -4.82 -3.11 22.77
N PHE A 204 -3.84 -2.28 22.42
CA PHE A 204 -3.87 -0.85 22.70
C PHE A 204 -4.99 -0.17 21.91
N LEU A 205 -5.81 0.63 22.58
CA LEU A 205 -6.99 1.24 21.98
C LEU A 205 -6.84 2.74 21.77
N LEU A 206 -6.39 3.46 22.78
CA LEU A 206 -6.15 4.90 22.70
C LEU A 206 -5.15 5.39 23.76
N CYS A 207 -4.48 6.51 23.42
CA CYS A 207 -3.76 7.36 24.34
C CYS A 207 -4.29 8.79 24.19
N SER A 208 -4.55 9.45 25.29
CA SER A 208 -5.06 10.82 25.29
C SER A 208 -4.51 11.61 26.47
N PRO A 209 -4.07 12.87 26.25
CA PRO A 209 -3.60 13.71 27.33
C PRO A 209 -4.74 14.06 28.29
N LEU A 210 -4.44 14.02 29.58
CA LEU A 210 -5.30 14.48 30.65
C LEU A 210 -4.89 15.92 31.00
N THR A 211 -5.61 16.92 30.46
CA THR A 211 -5.11 18.31 30.41
C THR A 211 -5.47 19.20 31.56
N GLU A 212 -6.50 18.89 32.39
CA GLU A 212 -6.96 19.85 33.40
C GLU A 212 -7.10 19.28 34.81
N THR A 213 -7.78 18.18 34.96
CA THR A 213 -7.93 17.48 36.28
C THR A 213 -8.04 15.99 36.01
N THR A 214 -7.40 15.18 36.89
CA THR A 214 -7.45 13.73 36.79
C THR A 214 -8.62 13.17 37.62
N THR A 215 -9.83 13.67 37.39
CA THR A 215 -10.98 13.11 38.09
C THR A 215 -11.51 11.87 37.36
N ALA A 216 -12.11 10.95 38.12
CA ALA A 216 -12.78 9.78 37.53
C ALA A 216 -13.86 10.19 36.52
N ALA A 217 -14.46 11.35 36.69
CA ALA A 217 -15.45 11.91 35.74
C ALA A 217 -14.82 12.28 34.39
N ASP A 218 -13.63 12.90 34.41
CA ASP A 218 -12.91 13.26 33.18
C ASP A 218 -12.49 12.03 32.39
N VAL A 219 -11.95 11.02 33.06
CA VAL A 219 -11.60 9.73 32.45
C VAL A 219 -12.85 9.06 31.85
N MET A 220 -13.97 9.04 32.61
CA MET A 220 -15.21 8.45 32.13
C MET A 220 -15.80 9.17 30.91
N ASN A 221 -15.75 10.51 30.91
CA ASN A 221 -16.20 11.31 29.78
C ASN A 221 -15.35 11.00 28.53
N MET A 222 -14.02 10.92 28.65
CA MET A 222 -13.12 10.64 27.56
C MET A 222 -13.37 9.24 26.96
N VAL A 223 -13.56 8.23 27.80
CA VAL A 223 -13.91 6.86 27.36
C VAL A 223 -15.29 6.85 26.70
N SER A 224 -16.26 7.58 27.24
CA SER A 224 -17.61 7.68 26.69
C SER A 224 -17.63 8.35 25.31
N ASP A 225 -16.89 9.45 25.15
CA ASP A 225 -16.73 10.13 23.87
C ASP A 225 -16.09 9.23 22.82
N PHE A 226 -15.04 8.49 23.22
CA PHE A 226 -14.40 7.52 22.35
C PHE A 226 -15.37 6.40 21.94
N PHE A 227 -16.12 5.81 22.87
CA PHE A 227 -17.11 4.76 22.58
C PHE A 227 -18.20 5.26 21.63
N SER A 228 -18.68 6.48 21.85
CA SER A 228 -19.67 7.12 20.98
C SER A 228 -19.13 7.35 19.58
N LYS A 229 -17.91 7.89 19.47
CA LYS A 229 -17.23 8.16 18.20
C LYS A 229 -16.99 6.89 17.39
N GLU A 230 -16.52 5.84 18.04
CA GLU A 230 -16.19 4.58 17.39
C GLU A 230 -17.38 3.60 17.35
N HIS A 231 -18.55 3.98 17.87
CA HIS A 231 -19.77 3.17 17.93
C HIS A 231 -19.55 1.82 18.65
N LEU A 232 -18.87 1.84 19.79
CA LEU A 232 -18.70 0.68 20.66
C LEU A 232 -19.93 0.52 21.57
N ASP A 233 -20.38 -0.73 21.74
CA ASP A 233 -21.59 -1.04 22.53
C ASP A 233 -21.25 -1.25 24.01
N TRP A 234 -21.76 -0.36 24.86
CA TRP A 234 -21.63 -0.47 26.31
C TRP A 234 -22.23 -1.77 26.87
N GLY A 235 -23.25 -2.33 26.21
CA GLY A 235 -23.88 -3.59 26.60
C GLY A 235 -22.96 -4.80 26.48
N LYS A 236 -21.84 -4.68 25.74
CA LYS A 236 -20.82 -5.71 25.61
C LYS A 236 -19.64 -5.54 26.57
N LEU A 237 -19.55 -4.41 27.27
CA LEU A 237 -18.49 -4.16 28.23
C LEU A 237 -18.76 -4.91 29.54
N ILE A 238 -17.95 -5.93 29.83
CA ILE A 238 -18.11 -6.81 31.02
C ILE A 238 -17.21 -6.43 32.17
N GLY A 239 -16.25 -5.55 32.00
CA GLY A 239 -15.34 -5.16 33.06
C GLY A 239 -14.47 -3.96 32.71
N VAL A 240 -14.12 -3.21 33.73
CA VAL A 240 -13.13 -2.13 33.70
C VAL A 240 -12.10 -2.42 34.77
N CYS A 241 -10.82 -2.46 34.41
CA CYS A 241 -9.71 -2.56 35.33
C CYS A 241 -8.92 -1.25 35.27
N SER A 242 -8.65 -0.65 36.43
CA SER A 242 -7.72 0.48 36.52
C SER A 242 -6.56 0.11 37.42
N HIS A 243 -5.33 0.44 37.02
CA HIS A 243 -4.23 0.47 37.97
C HIS A 243 -4.45 1.69 38.87
N ALA A 244 -4.81 1.43 40.13
CA ALA A 244 -5.22 2.47 41.06
C ALA A 244 -4.05 3.37 41.45
N TRP A 245 -4.02 4.55 40.85
CA TRP A 245 -3.55 5.76 41.53
C TRP A 245 -4.63 6.84 41.46
N LEU A 246 -5.86 6.50 41.73
CA LEU A 246 -6.85 7.46 42.16
C LEU A 246 -6.49 7.81 43.61
N SER A 247 -5.47 8.64 43.80
CA SER A 247 -5.25 9.30 45.06
C SER A 247 -6.44 10.23 45.30
N TYR A 248 -7.13 9.99 46.40
CA TYR A 248 -8.22 10.76 46.95
C TYR A 248 -7.92 12.24 47.02
#